data_c8d31fe52621c1934c04d25828193a10
#
_entry.id   c8d31fe52621c1934c04d25828193a10
#
_cell.length_a   1.000
_cell.length_b   1.000
_cell.length_c   1.000
_cell.angle_alpha   90.00
_cell.angle_beta   90.00
_cell.angle_gamma   90.00
#
_symmetry.space_group_name_H-M   'P 1'
#
loop_
_entity.id
_entity.type
_entity.pdbx_description
1 polymer ?
#
loop_
_entity_poly.entity_id
_entity_poly.type
_entity_poly.pdbx_seq_one_letter_code
_entity_poly.pdbx_strand_id
1 'polypeptide(L)'
;MITIGYSTRKIDENYILQLEKSCGSKNVQIIPIENNGEYSLSEVYNKILEQSENDIVVLCHDDLKFDTHGWAYKIKSHFEKNPEYGIIGLAGSKYMPKSGMWWEVQPTMYGIVNHENEGKKWESKYSKDIGNKLESTLMVDGLFFALHKQRIKKNFDETVKGFHFYDVTFSFQNHLEGVKVGVCTDIRVTHLSIGQTNEQWEANRVEFAKKFEDVLPVDITITDKTLKTFIFVHDQDLVELFEENGKFKGFNNYTYVFVGNRPIDKIETLPNVIISRNYDGHLEDYPKLTSFSGWYTLWKHKLIDTEYVNLFEYDVNYVHDFLPQISKMLYDKLDMIGYIPFPAPHPMFIQHPPFIETLFKTIRKTYHVDIQKILMGVISEGKMGYWSSTSNTTFRKNVFDQYMNWMSPMIDEIKVDPNAGHLHERSITIFASMKSKKLILTNGYLKHYQMDSHKTQGHYVDEKSTINELLENKVQ
;
A
#
# COMPACT_ATOMS: atom_id res chain seq x y z
N MET A 1 34.20 -13.21 11.55
CA MET A 1 34.75 -11.84 11.79
C MET A 1 33.85 -10.86 11.09
N ILE A 2 33.81 -9.60 11.52
CA ILE A 2 33.07 -8.51 10.86
C ILE A 2 33.97 -7.29 10.75
N THR A 3 33.69 -6.43 9.78
CA THR A 3 34.28 -5.09 9.66
C THR A 3 33.24 -4.07 10.12
N ILE A 4 33.65 -3.07 10.91
CA ILE A 4 32.84 -1.91 11.27
C ILE A 4 33.49 -0.68 10.64
N GLY A 5 32.76 0.04 9.82
CA GLY A 5 33.25 1.24 9.14
C GLY A 5 32.38 2.45 9.42
N TYR A 6 32.98 3.61 9.55
CA TYR A 6 32.26 4.87 9.72
C TYR A 6 33.05 6.07 9.22
N SER A 7 32.33 7.11 8.85
CA SER A 7 32.90 8.42 8.55
C SER A 7 32.87 9.29 9.81
N THR A 8 33.94 10.03 10.06
CA THR A 8 34.00 10.96 11.21
C THR A 8 34.83 12.20 10.87
N ARG A 9 34.57 13.32 11.53
CA ARG A 9 35.40 14.51 11.36
C ARG A 9 36.76 14.38 12.05
N LYS A 10 36.83 13.55 13.09
CA LYS A 10 38.05 13.28 13.86
C LYS A 10 37.93 11.90 14.50
N ILE A 11 38.96 11.09 14.34
CA ILE A 11 39.01 9.76 14.96
C ILE A 11 39.03 9.91 16.48
N ASP A 12 38.08 9.26 17.17
CA ASP A 12 37.99 9.20 18.62
C ASP A 12 38.25 7.77 19.10
N GLU A 13 39.37 7.59 19.81
CA GLU A 13 39.75 6.30 20.40
C GLU A 13 38.70 5.78 21.41
N ASN A 14 38.00 6.65 22.11
CA ASN A 14 36.92 6.23 23.01
C ASN A 14 35.74 5.64 22.26
N TYR A 15 35.42 6.18 21.10
CA TYR A 15 34.38 5.62 20.25
C TYR A 15 34.78 4.25 19.69
N ILE A 16 36.03 4.11 19.26
CA ILE A 16 36.59 2.80 18.82
C ILE A 16 36.46 1.78 19.96
N LEU A 17 36.89 2.11 21.16
CA LEU A 17 36.78 1.25 22.35
C LEU A 17 35.31 0.91 22.68
N GLN A 18 34.39 1.84 22.49
CA GLN A 18 32.94 1.57 22.66
C GLN A 18 32.45 0.56 21.66
N LEU A 19 32.83 0.69 20.38
CA LEU A 19 32.49 -0.26 19.33
C LEU A 19 33.02 -1.67 19.64
N GLU A 20 34.30 -1.78 20.00
CA GLU A 20 34.93 -3.06 20.38
C GLU A 20 34.25 -3.71 21.58
N LYS A 21 33.92 -2.97 22.61
CA LYS A 21 33.25 -3.48 23.80
C LYS A 21 31.79 -3.89 23.51
N SER A 22 31.07 -3.06 22.79
CA SER A 22 29.63 -3.30 22.54
C SER A 22 29.39 -4.40 21.52
N CYS A 23 30.23 -4.55 20.50
CA CYS A 23 30.06 -5.58 19.48
C CYS A 23 30.18 -7.01 20.02
N GLY A 24 30.92 -7.17 21.14
CA GLY A 24 31.09 -8.46 21.83
C GLY A 24 32.08 -9.42 21.15
N SER A 25 32.66 -9.05 20.00
CA SER A 25 33.67 -9.86 19.28
C SER A 25 35.08 -9.36 19.58
N LYS A 26 36.00 -10.29 19.86
CA LYS A 26 37.43 -9.96 20.03
C LYS A 26 38.16 -9.76 18.70
N ASN A 27 37.60 -10.24 17.60
CA ASN A 27 38.19 -10.16 16.28
C ASN A 27 37.27 -9.32 15.37
N VAL A 28 37.36 -8.01 15.52
CA VAL A 28 36.66 -7.02 14.71
C VAL A 28 37.70 -6.14 14.02
N GLN A 29 37.49 -5.88 12.73
CA GLN A 29 38.21 -4.85 12.00
C GLN A 29 37.40 -3.54 12.12
N ILE A 30 38.02 -2.46 12.57
CA ILE A 30 37.40 -1.14 12.62
C ILE A 30 38.12 -0.22 11.65
N ILE A 31 37.37 0.40 10.74
CA ILE A 31 37.86 1.29 9.69
C ILE A 31 37.20 2.67 9.86
N PRO A 32 37.75 3.55 10.68
CA PRO A 32 37.35 4.96 10.70
C PRO A 32 37.96 5.70 9.52
N ILE A 33 37.18 6.51 8.82
CA ILE A 33 37.69 7.41 7.78
C ILE A 33 37.45 8.86 8.21
N GLU A 34 38.53 9.61 8.42
CA GLU A 34 38.42 11.05 8.63
C GLU A 34 37.94 11.73 7.35
N ASN A 35 36.88 12.52 7.49
CA ASN A 35 36.22 13.19 6.38
C ASN A 35 35.63 14.52 6.87
N ASN A 36 36.29 15.61 6.52
CA ASN A 36 35.83 16.96 6.85
C ASN A 36 35.04 17.59 5.71
N GLY A 37 34.43 16.76 4.86
CA GLY A 37 33.62 17.18 3.72
C GLY A 37 34.33 17.03 2.36
N GLU A 38 35.52 16.39 2.37
CA GLU A 38 36.27 16.11 1.13
C GLU A 38 35.58 15.06 0.26
N TYR A 39 34.87 14.13 0.90
CA TYR A 39 34.17 13.02 0.25
C TYR A 39 32.69 12.98 0.63
N SER A 40 31.85 12.53 -0.30
CA SER A 40 30.48 12.12 0.05
C SER A 40 30.50 10.83 0.88
N LEU A 41 29.41 10.52 1.60
CA LEU A 41 29.30 9.24 2.30
C LEU A 41 29.32 8.05 1.37
N SER A 42 28.82 8.16 0.14
CA SER A 42 28.94 7.14 -0.89
C SER A 42 30.39 6.79 -1.18
N GLU A 43 31.26 7.80 -1.37
CA GLU A 43 32.70 7.60 -1.61
C GLU A 43 33.42 7.02 -0.38
N VAL A 44 33.08 7.49 0.82
CA VAL A 44 33.66 6.97 2.08
C VAL A 44 33.30 5.49 2.26
N TYR A 45 32.02 5.15 2.07
CA TYR A 45 31.58 3.77 2.29
C TYR A 45 32.10 2.80 1.23
N ASN A 46 32.27 3.24 -0.01
CA ASN A 46 32.98 2.42 -1.02
C ASN A 46 34.44 2.16 -0.62
N LYS A 47 35.17 3.17 -0.11
CA LYS A 47 36.54 3.00 0.42
C LYS A 47 36.59 2.00 1.59
N ILE A 48 35.58 2.04 2.48
CA ILE A 48 35.49 1.08 3.60
C ILE A 48 35.26 -0.34 3.04
N LEU A 49 34.39 -0.50 2.04
CA LEU A 49 34.13 -1.79 1.41
C LEU A 49 35.37 -2.38 0.75
N GLU A 50 36.19 -1.54 0.09
CA GLU A 50 37.46 -1.95 -0.53
C GLU A 50 38.51 -2.41 0.50
N GLN A 51 38.59 -1.69 1.65
CA GLN A 51 39.54 -1.98 2.73
C GLN A 51 39.07 -3.12 3.64
N SER A 52 37.81 -3.51 3.55
CA SER A 52 37.23 -4.54 4.41
C SER A 52 37.76 -5.94 4.07
N GLU A 53 38.31 -6.62 5.05
CA GLU A 53 38.80 -8.01 4.96
C GLU A 53 37.69 -9.04 5.20
N ASN A 54 36.53 -8.64 5.68
CA ASN A 54 35.43 -9.53 6.06
C ASN A 54 34.26 -9.44 5.08
N ASP A 55 33.51 -10.54 4.95
CA ASP A 55 32.30 -10.59 4.13
C ASP A 55 31.14 -9.77 4.74
N ILE A 56 31.06 -9.69 6.07
CA ILE A 56 30.05 -8.89 6.76
C ILE A 56 30.68 -7.55 7.14
N VAL A 57 30.12 -6.49 6.60
CA VAL A 57 30.51 -5.11 6.86
C VAL A 57 29.34 -4.35 7.49
N VAL A 58 29.61 -3.71 8.60
CA VAL A 58 28.67 -2.82 9.27
C VAL A 58 29.09 -1.39 9.03
N LEU A 59 28.19 -0.60 8.47
CA LEU A 59 28.37 0.83 8.26
C LEU A 59 27.43 1.58 9.22
N CYS A 60 27.99 2.55 9.95
CA CYS A 60 27.21 3.28 10.95
C CYS A 60 27.68 4.73 11.06
N HIS A 61 26.84 5.56 11.69
CA HIS A 61 27.23 6.92 12.07
C HIS A 61 28.21 6.91 13.26
N ASP A 62 29.03 7.94 13.38
CA ASP A 62 30.00 8.12 14.48
C ASP A 62 29.38 8.65 15.78
N ASP A 63 28.08 8.93 15.78
CA ASP A 63 27.29 9.42 16.92
C ASP A 63 26.27 8.38 17.43
N LEU A 64 26.57 7.08 17.26
CA LEU A 64 25.75 6.00 17.79
C LEU A 64 26.30 5.47 19.12
N LYS A 65 25.40 5.28 20.08
CA LYS A 65 25.64 4.48 21.27
C LYS A 65 24.90 3.14 21.12
N PHE A 66 25.64 2.04 21.27
CA PHE A 66 25.03 0.70 21.18
C PHE A 66 24.50 0.27 22.56
N ASP A 67 23.17 0.18 22.65
CA ASP A 67 22.49 -0.26 23.89
C ASP A 67 22.46 -1.77 24.01
N THR A 68 22.53 -2.50 22.89
CA THR A 68 22.60 -3.96 22.86
C THR A 68 24.05 -4.42 22.86
N HIS A 69 24.44 -5.15 23.89
CA HIS A 69 25.76 -5.78 23.96
C HIS A 69 25.80 -7.07 23.10
N GLY A 70 26.90 -7.32 22.42
CA GLY A 70 27.07 -8.49 21.55
C GLY A 70 26.28 -8.42 20.22
N TRP A 71 25.96 -7.22 19.77
CA TRP A 71 25.17 -6.99 18.55
C TRP A 71 25.82 -7.59 17.29
N ALA A 72 27.15 -7.70 17.22
CA ALA A 72 27.84 -8.31 16.08
C ALA A 72 27.50 -9.80 15.90
N TYR A 73 27.33 -10.53 16.99
CA TYR A 73 26.86 -11.93 16.94
C TYR A 73 25.41 -12.02 16.44
N LYS A 74 24.57 -11.05 16.79
CA LYS A 74 23.18 -11.00 16.29
C LYS A 74 23.15 -10.77 14.79
N ILE A 75 23.91 -9.80 14.26
CA ILE A 75 24.03 -9.54 12.82
C ILE A 75 24.53 -10.79 12.10
N LYS A 76 25.58 -11.43 12.61
CA LYS A 76 26.08 -12.68 12.02
C LYS A 76 25.01 -13.76 12.01
N SER A 77 24.32 -13.97 13.13
CA SER A 77 23.25 -14.94 13.24
C SER A 77 22.08 -14.64 12.28
N HIS A 78 21.74 -13.38 12.07
CA HIS A 78 20.72 -12.99 11.11
C HIS A 78 21.12 -13.37 9.69
N PHE A 79 22.34 -13.09 9.24
CA PHE A 79 22.81 -13.48 7.92
C PHE A 79 22.96 -15.00 7.74
N GLU A 80 23.33 -15.74 8.79
CA GLU A 80 23.45 -17.19 8.75
C GLU A 80 22.09 -17.87 8.65
N LYS A 81 21.09 -17.38 9.39
CA LYS A 81 19.74 -17.94 9.39
C LYS A 81 18.91 -17.53 8.18
N ASN A 82 19.26 -16.42 7.55
CA ASN A 82 18.53 -15.83 6.43
C ASN A 82 19.51 -15.52 5.29
N PRO A 83 20.02 -16.57 4.59
CA PRO A 83 21.07 -16.42 3.57
C PRO A 83 20.62 -15.60 2.35
N GLU A 84 19.32 -15.38 2.17
CA GLU A 84 18.78 -14.57 1.09
C GLU A 84 18.89 -13.05 1.33
N TYR A 85 19.13 -12.60 2.57
CA TYR A 85 19.31 -11.16 2.84
C TYR A 85 20.74 -10.74 2.54
N GLY A 86 20.88 -9.60 1.85
CA GLY A 86 22.17 -8.95 1.58
C GLY A 86 22.40 -7.72 2.43
N ILE A 87 21.35 -7.06 2.92
CA ILE A 87 21.40 -5.81 3.70
C ILE A 87 20.44 -5.92 4.89
N ILE A 88 20.88 -5.54 6.08
CA ILE A 88 20.09 -5.53 7.32
C ILE A 88 20.31 -4.20 8.03
N GLY A 89 19.23 -3.44 8.31
CA GLY A 89 19.25 -2.18 9.06
C GLY A 89 18.44 -2.24 10.34
N LEU A 90 18.35 -1.09 11.03
CA LEU A 90 17.57 -0.92 12.27
C LEU A 90 16.27 -0.15 12.04
N ALA A 91 16.17 0.58 10.93
CA ALA A 91 14.97 1.27 10.48
C ALA A 91 14.88 1.19 8.95
N GLY A 92 13.66 1.17 8.43
CA GLY A 92 13.40 1.12 6.98
C GLY A 92 11.92 1.06 6.67
N SER A 93 11.57 0.94 5.38
CA SER A 93 10.18 0.92 4.93
C SER A 93 9.92 -0.16 3.88
N LYS A 94 8.71 -0.68 3.89
CA LYS A 94 8.13 -1.56 2.85
C LYS A 94 7.53 -0.79 1.67
N TYR A 95 7.44 0.52 1.79
CA TYR A 95 6.88 1.40 0.78
C TYR A 95 7.88 2.50 0.43
N MET A 96 8.09 2.72 -0.86
CA MET A 96 8.86 3.85 -1.38
C MET A 96 7.94 4.70 -2.26
N PRO A 97 7.55 5.89 -1.80
CA PRO A 97 6.67 6.78 -2.55
C PRO A 97 7.39 7.45 -3.73
N LYS A 98 6.62 8.05 -4.62
CA LYS A 98 7.16 8.87 -5.72
C LYS A 98 8.01 10.05 -5.26
N SER A 99 7.74 10.56 -4.07
CA SER A 99 8.54 11.63 -3.45
C SER A 99 9.95 11.20 -3.04
N GLY A 100 10.19 9.90 -2.85
CA GLY A 100 11.42 9.36 -2.27
C GLY A 100 11.50 9.45 -0.74
N MET A 101 10.48 10.00 -0.08
CA MET A 101 10.45 10.14 1.39
C MET A 101 9.84 8.91 2.05
N TRP A 102 10.64 7.90 2.34
CA TRP A 102 10.22 6.60 2.85
C TRP A 102 9.40 6.64 4.15
N TRP A 103 9.43 7.75 4.88
CA TRP A 103 8.69 7.95 6.13
C TRP A 103 7.31 8.61 5.97
N GLU A 104 6.86 8.91 4.75
CA GLU A 104 5.52 9.49 4.51
C GLU A 104 4.38 8.56 4.92
N VAL A 105 4.59 7.25 4.83
CA VAL A 105 3.57 6.26 5.13
C VAL A 105 3.97 5.47 6.37
N GLN A 106 3.68 6.01 7.52
CA GLN A 106 4.01 5.46 8.84
C GLN A 106 3.72 3.95 8.98
N PRO A 107 2.56 3.44 8.52
CA PRO A 107 2.23 2.02 8.64
C PRO A 107 3.18 1.05 7.93
N THR A 108 3.96 1.54 6.97
CA THR A 108 4.91 0.70 6.22
C THR A 108 6.32 0.73 6.77
N MET A 109 6.56 1.57 7.77
CA MET A 109 7.86 1.73 8.42
C MET A 109 8.09 0.62 9.45
N TYR A 110 9.34 0.18 9.55
CA TYR A 110 9.78 -0.84 10.51
C TYR A 110 11.04 -0.39 11.22
N GLY A 111 11.17 -0.81 12.48
CA GLY A 111 12.34 -0.52 13.29
C GLY A 111 12.02 0.12 14.63
N ILE A 112 13.04 0.19 15.48
CA ILE A 112 12.99 0.86 16.78
C ILE A 112 14.37 1.50 17.04
N VAL A 113 14.40 2.81 17.19
CA VAL A 113 15.62 3.59 17.40
C VAL A 113 15.42 4.52 18.60
N ASN A 114 16.34 4.47 19.56
CA ASN A 114 16.40 5.44 20.62
C ASN A 114 17.15 6.69 20.16
N HIS A 115 16.76 7.83 20.67
CA HIS A 115 17.41 9.11 20.38
C HIS A 115 17.74 9.85 21.67
N GLU A 116 18.85 10.60 21.66
CA GLU A 116 19.22 11.52 22.70
C GLU A 116 19.79 12.79 22.08
N ASN A 117 19.16 13.93 22.31
CA ASN A 117 19.67 15.21 21.85
C ASN A 117 19.39 16.32 22.90
N GLU A 118 20.37 17.12 23.22
CA GLU A 118 20.26 18.21 24.20
C GLU A 118 19.61 17.79 25.53
N GLY A 119 19.94 16.57 26.00
CA GLY A 119 19.42 16.01 27.26
C GLY A 119 17.98 15.45 27.15
N LYS A 120 17.32 15.55 26.00
CA LYS A 120 16.04 14.92 25.77
C LYS A 120 16.23 13.52 25.18
N LYS A 121 15.47 12.57 25.69
CA LYS A 121 15.46 11.18 25.21
C LYS A 121 14.07 10.79 24.72
N TRP A 122 14.02 10.09 23.57
CA TRP A 122 12.78 9.53 23.04
C TRP A 122 13.04 8.26 22.25
N GLU A 123 12.02 7.47 22.03
CA GLU A 123 12.05 6.28 21.18
C GLU A 123 11.24 6.53 19.91
N SER A 124 11.85 6.34 18.75
CA SER A 124 11.15 6.23 17.47
C SER A 124 10.78 4.76 17.24
N LYS A 125 9.51 4.44 17.53
CA LYS A 125 8.98 3.09 17.41
C LYS A 125 8.09 3.01 16.17
N TYR A 126 8.68 2.64 15.04
CA TYR A 126 7.98 2.53 13.76
C TYR A 126 7.15 1.25 13.66
N SER A 127 7.54 0.18 14.34
CA SER A 127 6.83 -1.09 14.34
C SER A 127 6.84 -1.75 15.73
N LYS A 128 6.13 -2.87 15.86
CA LYS A 128 6.27 -3.75 17.02
C LYS A 128 7.67 -4.34 17.07
N ASP A 129 8.12 -4.69 18.26
CA ASP A 129 9.31 -5.53 18.44
C ASP A 129 9.01 -6.92 17.87
N ILE A 130 9.83 -7.35 16.91
CA ILE A 130 9.71 -8.65 16.23
C ILE A 130 10.71 -9.69 16.78
N GLY A 131 11.44 -9.35 17.84
CA GLY A 131 12.46 -10.20 18.46
C GLY A 131 13.61 -10.47 17.48
N ASN A 132 14.04 -11.72 17.41
CA ASN A 132 15.15 -12.17 16.56
C ASN A 132 14.76 -12.49 15.11
N LYS A 133 13.67 -11.93 14.60
CA LYS A 133 13.22 -12.04 13.20
C LYS A 133 13.71 -10.86 12.40
N LEU A 134 13.76 -11.06 11.08
CA LEU A 134 13.91 -9.99 10.09
C LEU A 134 12.58 -9.66 9.45
N GLU A 135 12.35 -8.38 9.25
CA GLU A 135 11.23 -7.92 8.42
C GLU A 135 11.78 -7.40 7.10
N SER A 136 11.23 -7.90 5.97
CA SER A 136 11.64 -7.44 4.64
C SER A 136 11.23 -6.00 4.43
N THR A 137 12.14 -5.17 3.91
CA THR A 137 11.94 -3.77 3.56
C THR A 137 12.51 -3.49 2.17
N LEU A 138 12.17 -2.34 1.60
CA LEU A 138 12.73 -1.86 0.32
C LEU A 138 14.08 -1.19 0.49
N MET A 139 14.25 -0.57 1.66
CA MET A 139 15.42 0.21 2.00
C MET A 139 15.62 0.22 3.52
N VAL A 140 16.79 0.69 3.93
CA VAL A 140 17.14 0.92 5.33
C VAL A 140 17.73 2.31 5.51
N ASP A 141 17.54 2.86 6.71
CA ASP A 141 18.10 4.14 7.15
C ASP A 141 19.59 4.01 7.42
N GLY A 142 20.35 5.05 7.08
CA GLY A 142 21.81 5.08 7.10
C GLY A 142 22.46 5.15 8.47
N LEU A 143 21.68 5.38 9.54
CA LEU A 143 22.27 5.45 10.89
C LEU A 143 23.09 4.20 11.23
N PHE A 144 22.59 3.03 10.81
CA PHE A 144 23.25 1.74 10.96
C PHE A 144 22.69 0.75 9.94
N PHE A 145 23.56 0.11 9.19
CA PHE A 145 23.20 -1.08 8.43
C PHE A 145 24.39 -2.01 8.22
N ALA A 146 24.10 -3.29 8.25
CA ALA A 146 25.03 -4.35 7.92
C ALA A 146 24.81 -4.85 6.51
N LEU A 147 25.85 -5.16 5.78
CA LEU A 147 25.77 -5.75 4.45
C LEU A 147 26.67 -6.98 4.35
N HIS A 148 26.30 -7.90 3.46
CA HIS A 148 27.12 -9.06 3.11
C HIS A 148 27.71 -8.82 1.72
N LYS A 149 29.02 -8.58 1.63
CA LYS A 149 29.73 -8.18 0.40
C LYS A 149 29.43 -9.09 -0.79
N GLN A 150 29.36 -10.40 -0.57
CA GLN A 150 29.12 -11.37 -1.64
C GLN A 150 27.65 -11.39 -2.12
N ARG A 151 26.73 -10.73 -1.42
CA ARG A 151 25.30 -10.76 -1.73
C ARG A 151 24.78 -9.46 -2.30
N ILE A 152 25.45 -8.33 -2.07
CA ILE A 152 25.12 -7.05 -2.72
C ILE A 152 25.46 -7.12 -4.22
N LYS A 153 24.74 -6.35 -5.03
CA LYS A 153 24.88 -6.29 -6.50
C LYS A 153 25.38 -4.94 -6.98
N LYS A 154 25.16 -3.90 -6.19
CA LYS A 154 25.56 -2.51 -6.48
C LYS A 154 26.37 -1.96 -5.33
N ASN A 155 27.43 -1.21 -5.64
CA ASN A 155 28.13 -0.38 -4.68
C ASN A 155 27.36 0.92 -4.41
N PHE A 156 27.86 1.75 -3.49
CA PHE A 156 27.29 3.08 -3.27
C PHE A 156 27.47 3.94 -4.52
N ASP A 157 26.41 4.67 -4.85
CA ASP A 157 26.42 5.57 -6.00
C ASP A 157 27.13 6.88 -5.67
N GLU A 158 28.34 7.07 -6.18
CA GLU A 158 29.17 8.25 -5.93
C GLU A 158 28.66 9.53 -6.62
N THR A 159 27.59 9.42 -7.44
CA THR A 159 26.90 10.60 -7.95
C THR A 159 26.05 11.27 -6.87
N VAL A 160 25.66 10.52 -5.83
CA VAL A 160 24.94 11.06 -4.64
C VAL A 160 25.93 11.80 -3.76
N LYS A 161 25.82 13.12 -3.75
CA LYS A 161 26.77 14.01 -3.05
C LYS A 161 26.37 14.30 -1.61
N GLY A 162 27.39 14.58 -0.78
CA GLY A 162 27.20 14.92 0.62
C GLY A 162 26.83 13.73 1.50
N PHE A 163 25.88 13.96 2.44
CA PHE A 163 25.60 13.05 3.55
C PHE A 163 24.16 12.51 3.57
N HIS A 164 23.41 12.68 2.50
CA HIS A 164 21.99 12.34 2.44
C HIS A 164 21.69 11.45 1.23
N PHE A 165 20.68 10.56 1.36
CA PHE A 165 20.20 9.65 0.31
C PHE A 165 21.19 8.59 -0.17
N TYR A 166 22.41 8.52 0.35
CA TYR A 166 23.38 7.48 0.04
C TYR A 166 22.85 6.09 0.44
N ASP A 167 22.23 6.01 1.59
CA ASP A 167 21.65 4.83 2.24
C ASP A 167 20.39 4.34 1.50
N VAL A 168 19.45 5.27 1.29
CA VAL A 168 18.20 5.01 0.56
C VAL A 168 18.53 4.55 -0.87
N THR A 169 19.41 5.27 -1.56
CA THR A 169 19.81 4.93 -2.93
C THR A 169 20.49 3.57 -2.98
N PHE A 170 21.45 3.31 -2.09
CA PHE A 170 22.20 2.05 -2.05
C PHE A 170 21.29 0.85 -1.77
N SER A 171 20.47 0.93 -0.73
CA SER A 171 19.61 -0.19 -0.34
C SER A 171 18.49 -0.43 -1.35
N PHE A 172 17.86 0.63 -1.88
CA PHE A 172 16.78 0.52 -2.86
C PHE A 172 17.28 -0.01 -4.22
N GLN A 173 18.42 0.47 -4.72
CA GLN A 173 18.97 -0.06 -5.99
C GLN A 173 19.37 -1.54 -5.86
N ASN A 174 19.90 -1.97 -4.72
CA ASN A 174 20.18 -3.38 -4.47
C ASN A 174 18.90 -4.21 -4.39
N HIS A 175 17.83 -3.67 -3.78
CA HIS A 175 16.51 -4.30 -3.76
C HIS A 175 15.98 -4.53 -5.20
N LEU A 176 16.09 -3.54 -6.08
CA LEU A 176 15.67 -3.66 -7.50
C LEU A 176 16.46 -4.72 -8.27
N GLU A 177 17.71 -5.00 -7.88
CA GLU A 177 18.54 -6.07 -8.41
C GLU A 177 18.25 -7.44 -7.75
N GLY A 178 17.19 -7.54 -6.93
CA GLY A 178 16.76 -8.76 -6.27
C GLY A 178 17.48 -9.11 -4.96
N VAL A 179 18.26 -8.19 -4.40
CA VAL A 179 18.86 -8.35 -3.06
C VAL A 179 17.78 -8.14 -2.00
N LYS A 180 17.60 -9.11 -1.11
CA LYS A 180 16.70 -8.89 0.03
C LYS A 180 17.33 -7.90 1.02
N VAL A 181 16.53 -6.90 1.37
CA VAL A 181 16.81 -5.89 2.37
C VAL A 181 15.88 -6.13 3.57
N GLY A 182 16.37 -5.97 4.78
CA GLY A 182 15.53 -6.20 5.97
C GLY A 182 15.89 -5.33 7.16
N VAL A 183 14.99 -5.31 8.12
CA VAL A 183 15.14 -4.60 9.40
C VAL A 183 15.06 -5.60 10.55
N CYS A 184 15.94 -5.46 11.56
CA CYS A 184 15.86 -6.18 12.81
C CYS A 184 15.49 -5.23 13.94
N THR A 185 14.86 -5.75 15.02
CA THR A 185 14.48 -4.97 16.21
C THR A 185 15.16 -5.45 17.48
N ASP A 186 15.96 -6.50 17.41
CA ASP A 186 16.67 -7.08 18.56
C ASP A 186 18.06 -6.46 18.81
N ILE A 187 18.44 -5.46 18.01
CA ILE A 187 19.60 -4.61 18.20
C ILE A 187 19.10 -3.19 18.46
N ARG A 188 19.50 -2.62 19.60
CA ARG A 188 19.10 -1.29 20.01
C ARG A 188 20.30 -0.35 20.02
N VAL A 189 20.09 0.84 19.50
CA VAL A 189 21.06 1.92 19.50
C VAL A 189 20.39 3.21 19.96
N THR A 190 21.19 4.10 20.55
CA THR A 190 20.80 5.48 20.81
C THR A 190 21.55 6.38 19.84
N HIS A 191 20.83 7.10 18.99
CA HIS A 191 21.35 8.09 18.04
C HIS A 191 21.43 9.45 18.74
N LEU A 192 22.63 10.05 18.77
CA LEU A 192 22.92 11.24 19.55
C LEU A 192 22.68 12.56 18.79
N SER A 193 22.13 12.49 17.60
CA SER A 193 21.76 13.65 16.80
C SER A 193 20.34 13.56 16.24
N ILE A 194 19.88 14.65 15.63
CA ILE A 194 18.62 14.71 14.88
C ILE A 194 18.96 14.93 13.41
N GLY A 195 18.42 14.09 12.55
CA GLY A 195 18.53 14.30 11.09
C GLY A 195 17.94 15.66 10.70
N GLN A 196 18.64 16.37 9.84
CA GLN A 196 18.21 17.67 9.30
C GLN A 196 17.95 17.55 7.82
N THR A 197 16.81 18.08 7.38
CA THR A 197 16.50 18.27 5.96
C THR A 197 17.03 19.66 5.56
N ASN A 198 18.06 19.69 4.72
CA ASN A 198 18.65 20.91 4.18
C ASN A 198 18.53 20.95 2.65
N GLU A 199 19.07 21.97 2.00
CA GLU A 199 19.03 22.12 0.53
C GLU A 199 19.69 20.94 -0.18
N GLN A 200 20.79 20.39 0.35
CA GLN A 200 21.44 19.22 -0.23
C GLN A 200 20.59 17.95 -0.09
N TRP A 201 19.90 17.82 1.05
CA TRP A 201 18.93 16.74 1.23
C TRP A 201 17.82 16.80 0.18
N GLU A 202 17.25 17.99 -0.05
CA GLU A 202 16.18 18.16 -1.04
C GLU A 202 16.68 17.93 -2.47
N ALA A 203 17.87 18.39 -2.81
CA ALA A 203 18.48 18.13 -4.12
C ALA A 203 18.66 16.61 -4.34
N ASN A 204 19.19 15.88 -3.37
CA ASN A 204 19.37 14.43 -3.47
C ASN A 204 18.04 13.69 -3.53
N ARG A 205 17.01 14.16 -2.81
CA ARG A 205 15.66 13.62 -2.87
C ARG A 205 15.06 13.71 -4.29
N VAL A 206 15.18 14.88 -4.90
CA VAL A 206 14.68 15.11 -6.27
C VAL A 206 15.43 14.24 -7.27
N GLU A 207 16.76 14.16 -7.16
CA GLU A 207 17.56 13.28 -8.03
C GLU A 207 17.21 11.80 -7.83
N PHE A 208 16.98 11.35 -6.59
CA PHE A 208 16.51 10.00 -6.31
C PHE A 208 15.16 9.72 -6.96
N ALA A 209 14.19 10.60 -6.75
CA ALA A 209 12.86 10.46 -7.33
C ALA A 209 12.90 10.41 -8.86
N LYS A 210 13.73 11.24 -9.49
CA LYS A 210 13.94 11.24 -10.93
C LYS A 210 14.65 9.99 -11.43
N LYS A 211 15.70 9.53 -10.72
CA LYS A 211 16.45 8.32 -11.08
C LYS A 211 15.58 7.08 -11.14
N PHE A 212 14.57 7.01 -10.28
CA PHE A 212 13.69 5.85 -10.13
C PHE A 212 12.25 6.13 -10.56
N GLU A 213 11.98 7.19 -11.35
CA GLU A 213 10.62 7.61 -11.73
C GLU A 213 9.80 6.52 -12.43
N ASP A 214 10.44 5.66 -13.23
CA ASP A 214 9.79 4.59 -13.97
C ASP A 214 9.37 3.40 -13.09
N VAL A 215 9.92 3.29 -11.89
CA VAL A 215 9.63 2.18 -10.97
C VAL A 215 8.87 2.61 -9.72
N LEU A 216 8.95 3.89 -9.35
CA LEU A 216 8.23 4.42 -8.19
C LEU A 216 6.74 4.69 -8.50
N PRO A 217 5.83 4.40 -7.58
CA PRO A 217 6.05 3.91 -6.22
C PRO A 217 6.25 2.39 -6.17
N VAL A 218 6.91 1.89 -5.12
CA VAL A 218 7.05 0.44 -4.86
C VAL A 218 6.49 0.12 -3.48
N ASP A 219 5.70 -0.95 -3.39
CA ASP A 219 5.13 -1.45 -2.14
C ASP A 219 5.24 -2.97 -2.07
N ILE A 220 5.98 -3.50 -1.09
CA ILE A 220 6.12 -4.94 -0.85
C ILE A 220 5.19 -5.46 0.27
N THR A 221 4.32 -4.60 0.83
CA THR A 221 3.27 -5.06 1.75
C THR A 221 2.13 -5.73 1.00
N ILE A 222 1.95 -5.35 -0.27
CA ILE A 222 0.87 -5.81 -1.12
C ILE A 222 1.42 -6.88 -2.06
N THR A 223 0.97 -8.11 -1.86
CA THR A 223 1.30 -9.26 -2.71
C THR A 223 0.05 -9.77 -3.41
N ASP A 224 0.22 -10.61 -4.42
CA ASP A 224 -0.89 -11.26 -5.13
C ASP A 224 -1.80 -12.10 -4.19
N LYS A 225 -1.26 -12.54 -3.04
CA LYS A 225 -2.03 -13.23 -1.99
C LYS A 225 -2.73 -12.27 -1.03
N THR A 226 -2.27 -11.05 -0.94
CA THR A 226 -2.82 -10.04 -0.04
C THR A 226 -4.02 -9.34 -0.65
N LEU A 227 -3.90 -8.90 -1.89
CA LEU A 227 -4.91 -8.10 -2.57
C LEU A 227 -5.10 -8.55 -4.01
N LYS A 228 -6.36 -8.66 -4.44
CA LYS A 228 -6.76 -8.82 -5.83
C LYS A 228 -7.78 -7.75 -6.20
N THR A 229 -7.66 -7.24 -7.42
CA THR A 229 -8.61 -6.27 -7.98
C THR A 229 -9.50 -6.95 -9.01
N PHE A 230 -10.80 -6.87 -8.82
CA PHE A 230 -11.79 -7.27 -9.82
C PHE A 230 -12.40 -6.02 -10.44
N ILE A 231 -12.39 -5.98 -11.77
CA ILE A 231 -12.86 -4.85 -12.57
C ILE A 231 -14.10 -5.31 -13.34
N PHE A 232 -15.25 -4.75 -13.01
CA PHE A 232 -16.51 -5.13 -13.64
C PHE A 232 -16.67 -4.38 -14.94
N VAL A 233 -16.89 -5.14 -16.02
CA VAL A 233 -17.07 -4.64 -17.39
C VAL A 233 -18.25 -5.36 -18.03
N HIS A 234 -18.90 -4.73 -19.01
CA HIS A 234 -20.02 -5.31 -19.72
C HIS A 234 -19.89 -5.16 -21.24
N ASP A 235 -18.73 -4.71 -21.69
CA ASP A 235 -18.41 -4.56 -23.11
C ASP A 235 -17.01 -5.09 -23.39
N GLN A 236 -16.88 -5.99 -24.38
CA GLN A 236 -15.59 -6.63 -24.67
C GLN A 236 -14.59 -5.67 -25.33
N ASP A 237 -15.07 -4.68 -26.11
CA ASP A 237 -14.18 -3.70 -26.76
C ASP A 237 -13.49 -2.83 -25.72
N LEU A 238 -14.12 -2.59 -24.55
CA LEU A 238 -13.47 -1.92 -23.42
C LEU A 238 -12.36 -2.78 -22.80
N VAL A 239 -12.55 -4.10 -22.70
CA VAL A 239 -11.50 -4.99 -22.16
C VAL A 239 -10.28 -4.96 -23.08
N GLU A 240 -10.48 -5.09 -24.40
CA GLU A 240 -9.39 -4.99 -25.38
C GLU A 240 -8.66 -3.65 -25.26
N LEU A 241 -9.39 -2.53 -25.24
CA LEU A 241 -8.84 -1.19 -25.11
C LEU A 241 -8.01 -1.04 -23.82
N PHE A 242 -8.50 -1.53 -22.69
CA PHE A 242 -7.80 -1.41 -21.41
C PHE A 242 -6.55 -2.28 -21.34
N GLU A 243 -6.56 -3.45 -21.96
CA GLU A 243 -5.37 -4.29 -22.09
C GLU A 243 -4.32 -3.63 -22.99
N GLU A 244 -4.71 -3.08 -24.14
CA GLU A 244 -3.82 -2.39 -25.06
C GLU A 244 -3.17 -1.16 -24.40
N ASN A 245 -3.95 -0.36 -23.70
CA ASN A 245 -3.48 0.87 -23.06
C ASN A 245 -2.82 0.62 -21.68
N GLY A 246 -2.94 -0.59 -21.14
CA GLY A 246 -2.42 -0.93 -19.82
C GLY A 246 -3.07 -0.15 -18.67
N LYS A 247 -4.34 0.26 -18.78
CA LYS A 247 -5.07 1.09 -17.81
C LYS A 247 -4.98 0.56 -16.38
N PHE A 248 -5.03 -0.76 -16.19
CA PHE A 248 -5.06 -1.40 -14.88
C PHE A 248 -3.75 -2.10 -14.49
N LYS A 249 -2.68 -1.96 -15.28
CA LYS A 249 -1.37 -2.57 -15.00
C LYS A 249 -0.75 -2.12 -13.67
N GLY A 250 -1.15 -0.96 -13.14
CA GLY A 250 -0.75 -0.52 -11.81
C GLY A 250 -1.31 -1.35 -10.65
N PHE A 251 -2.32 -2.19 -10.91
CA PHE A 251 -2.75 -3.23 -9.97
C PHE A 251 -2.07 -4.54 -10.33
N ASN A 252 -1.04 -4.91 -9.65
CA ASN A 252 -0.22 -6.09 -9.94
C ASN A 252 -1.03 -7.39 -10.14
N ASN A 253 -2.20 -7.50 -9.48
CA ASN A 253 -3.08 -8.66 -9.56
C ASN A 253 -4.52 -8.19 -9.83
N TYR A 254 -4.92 -8.17 -11.10
CA TYR A 254 -6.28 -7.80 -11.49
C TYR A 254 -6.93 -8.84 -12.41
N THR A 255 -8.26 -8.86 -12.39
CA THR A 255 -9.10 -9.75 -13.22
C THR A 255 -10.35 -9.00 -13.63
N TYR A 256 -10.66 -9.01 -14.91
CA TYR A 256 -11.96 -8.51 -15.39
C TYR A 256 -13.07 -9.48 -15.04
N VAL A 257 -14.19 -8.94 -14.60
CA VAL A 257 -15.44 -9.70 -14.42
C VAL A 257 -16.45 -9.18 -15.43
N PHE A 258 -16.68 -9.97 -16.47
CA PHE A 258 -17.65 -9.62 -17.49
C PHE A 258 -19.06 -9.91 -16.99
N VAL A 259 -19.88 -8.88 -16.91
CA VAL A 259 -21.27 -8.94 -16.45
C VAL A 259 -22.22 -8.62 -17.61
N GLY A 260 -23.47 -9.08 -17.49
CA GLY A 260 -24.49 -8.89 -18.53
C GLY A 260 -24.38 -9.85 -19.71
N ASN A 261 -25.17 -9.56 -20.77
CA ASN A 261 -25.44 -10.50 -21.87
C ASN A 261 -24.89 -10.05 -23.23
N ARG A 262 -23.97 -9.05 -23.24
CA ARG A 262 -23.31 -8.61 -24.47
C ARG A 262 -22.40 -9.71 -25.05
N PRO A 263 -22.00 -9.62 -26.34
CA PRO A 263 -21.07 -10.55 -26.95
C PRO A 263 -19.73 -10.66 -26.22
N ILE A 264 -19.09 -11.86 -26.28
CA ILE A 264 -17.82 -12.17 -25.59
C ILE A 264 -16.84 -12.95 -26.49
N ASP A 265 -17.10 -13.03 -27.78
CA ASP A 265 -16.33 -13.81 -28.75
C ASP A 265 -14.84 -13.43 -28.83
N LYS A 266 -14.49 -12.18 -28.48
CA LYS A 266 -13.10 -11.68 -28.48
C LYS A 266 -12.33 -11.97 -27.19
N ILE A 267 -13.01 -12.01 -26.04
CA ILE A 267 -12.38 -12.06 -24.72
C ILE A 267 -12.51 -13.42 -24.03
N GLU A 268 -13.22 -14.37 -24.61
CA GLU A 268 -13.50 -15.68 -23.99
C GLU A 268 -12.22 -16.46 -23.62
N THR A 269 -11.14 -16.25 -24.34
CA THR A 269 -9.85 -16.95 -24.15
C THR A 269 -8.84 -16.17 -23.33
N LEU A 270 -9.15 -14.94 -22.90
CA LEU A 270 -8.22 -14.14 -22.11
C LEU A 270 -8.08 -14.73 -20.69
N PRO A 271 -6.83 -14.93 -20.20
CA PRO A 271 -6.58 -15.62 -18.93
C PRO A 271 -7.00 -14.84 -17.69
N ASN A 272 -7.17 -13.53 -17.80
CA ASN A 272 -7.54 -12.63 -16.71
C ASN A 272 -9.01 -12.17 -16.79
N VAL A 273 -9.89 -12.94 -17.43
CA VAL A 273 -11.31 -12.65 -17.56
C VAL A 273 -12.15 -13.74 -16.91
N ILE A 274 -13.08 -13.34 -16.04
CA ILE A 274 -14.18 -14.16 -15.51
C ILE A 274 -15.45 -13.74 -16.22
N ILE A 275 -16.14 -14.67 -16.87
CA ILE A 275 -17.42 -14.42 -17.51
C ILE A 275 -18.52 -14.89 -16.58
N SER A 276 -19.21 -13.95 -15.93
CA SER A 276 -20.17 -14.24 -14.85
C SER A 276 -21.29 -15.18 -15.27
N ARG A 277 -21.80 -15.04 -16.50
CA ARG A 277 -22.89 -15.90 -17.02
C ARG A 277 -22.49 -17.37 -17.25
N ASN A 278 -21.20 -17.69 -17.21
CA ASN A 278 -20.73 -19.07 -17.36
C ASN A 278 -20.79 -19.85 -16.01
N TYR A 279 -21.21 -19.21 -14.94
CA TYR A 279 -21.33 -19.83 -13.61
C TYR A 279 -22.79 -20.14 -13.26
N ASP A 280 -23.01 -21.32 -12.67
CA ASP A 280 -24.36 -21.78 -12.31
C ASP A 280 -25.07 -20.81 -11.35
N GLY A 281 -26.31 -20.46 -11.71
CA GLY A 281 -27.17 -19.57 -10.91
C GLY A 281 -26.63 -18.15 -10.84
N HIS A 282 -26.01 -17.67 -11.92
CA HIS A 282 -25.70 -16.28 -12.16
C HIS A 282 -26.94 -15.37 -12.09
N LEU A 283 -26.71 -14.07 -11.99
CA LEU A 283 -27.77 -13.05 -11.97
C LEU A 283 -27.79 -12.18 -13.23
N GLU A 284 -27.14 -12.61 -14.32
CA GLU A 284 -26.98 -11.80 -15.53
C GLU A 284 -28.28 -11.59 -16.32
N ASP A 285 -29.33 -12.35 -15.99
CA ASP A 285 -30.69 -12.11 -16.52
C ASP A 285 -31.34 -10.84 -15.96
N TYR A 286 -30.71 -10.21 -14.96
CA TYR A 286 -31.16 -9.01 -14.28
C TYR A 286 -30.18 -7.85 -14.51
N PRO A 287 -30.16 -7.22 -15.70
CA PRO A 287 -29.12 -6.25 -16.09
C PRO A 287 -29.10 -4.99 -15.21
N LYS A 288 -30.18 -4.70 -14.49
CA LYS A 288 -30.23 -3.57 -13.54
C LYS A 288 -29.41 -3.78 -12.27
N LEU A 289 -28.93 -4.98 -12.03
CA LEU A 289 -27.97 -5.25 -10.92
C LEU A 289 -26.56 -4.72 -11.20
N THR A 290 -26.23 -4.41 -12.47
CA THR A 290 -24.93 -3.90 -12.88
C THR A 290 -23.78 -4.77 -12.34
N SER A 291 -22.76 -4.18 -11.69
CA SER A 291 -21.63 -4.91 -11.11
C SER A 291 -22.02 -5.89 -9.99
N PHE A 292 -23.16 -5.71 -9.33
CA PHE A 292 -23.58 -6.61 -8.24
C PHE A 292 -23.79 -8.06 -8.70
N SER A 293 -24.22 -8.29 -9.95
CA SER A 293 -24.31 -9.65 -10.49
C SER A 293 -22.96 -10.36 -10.48
N GLY A 294 -21.89 -9.65 -10.83
CA GLY A 294 -20.52 -10.14 -10.73
C GLY A 294 -20.05 -10.34 -9.28
N TRP A 295 -20.40 -9.43 -8.35
CA TRP A 295 -20.10 -9.63 -6.91
C TRP A 295 -20.73 -10.92 -6.41
N TYR A 296 -21.97 -11.18 -6.79
CA TYR A 296 -22.69 -12.40 -6.44
C TYR A 296 -21.99 -13.65 -6.97
N THR A 297 -21.53 -13.63 -8.22
CA THR A 297 -20.78 -14.74 -8.84
C THR A 297 -19.47 -14.98 -8.09
N LEU A 298 -18.69 -13.94 -7.81
CA LEU A 298 -17.43 -14.05 -7.06
C LEU A 298 -17.65 -14.69 -5.68
N TRP A 299 -18.67 -14.26 -4.96
CA TRP A 299 -18.99 -14.79 -3.64
C TRP A 299 -19.51 -16.23 -3.67
N LYS A 300 -20.53 -16.49 -4.51
CA LYS A 300 -21.19 -17.80 -4.59
C LYS A 300 -20.25 -18.93 -4.97
N HIS A 301 -19.32 -18.64 -5.90
CA HIS A 301 -18.35 -19.61 -6.40
C HIS A 301 -16.98 -19.52 -5.71
N LYS A 302 -16.86 -18.70 -4.66
CA LYS A 302 -15.63 -18.56 -3.84
C LYS A 302 -14.39 -18.22 -4.68
N LEU A 303 -14.53 -17.31 -5.64
CA LEU A 303 -13.48 -16.95 -6.59
C LEU A 303 -12.46 -15.94 -6.03
N ILE A 304 -12.64 -15.47 -4.78
CA ILE A 304 -11.72 -14.59 -4.08
C ILE A 304 -10.85 -15.42 -3.16
N ASP A 305 -9.55 -15.46 -3.45
CA ASP A 305 -8.52 -16.23 -2.74
C ASP A 305 -7.52 -15.36 -1.97
N THR A 306 -7.75 -14.04 -1.94
CA THR A 306 -6.89 -13.05 -1.26
C THR A 306 -7.51 -12.56 0.06
N GLU A 307 -6.69 -11.95 0.94
CA GLU A 307 -7.16 -11.41 2.21
C GLU A 307 -8.03 -10.16 2.03
N TYR A 308 -7.68 -9.35 1.03
CA TYR A 308 -8.41 -8.13 0.64
C TYR A 308 -8.79 -8.20 -0.83
N VAL A 309 -9.86 -7.50 -1.18
CA VAL A 309 -10.38 -7.44 -2.54
C VAL A 309 -10.80 -6.03 -2.89
N ASN A 310 -10.34 -5.54 -4.03
CA ASN A 310 -10.90 -4.37 -4.69
C ASN A 310 -12.00 -4.82 -5.65
N LEU A 311 -13.16 -4.19 -5.55
CA LEU A 311 -14.30 -4.39 -6.43
C LEU A 311 -14.57 -3.05 -7.12
N PHE A 312 -14.11 -2.91 -8.36
CA PHE A 312 -14.09 -1.64 -9.07
C PHE A 312 -14.85 -1.74 -10.39
N GLU A 313 -15.51 -0.66 -10.75
CA GLU A 313 -16.16 -0.52 -12.03
C GLU A 313 -15.15 0.00 -13.07
N TYR A 314 -15.41 -0.31 -14.35
CA TYR A 314 -14.52 0.01 -15.48
C TYR A 314 -14.34 1.53 -15.72
N ASP A 315 -15.30 2.33 -15.28
CA ASP A 315 -15.41 3.77 -15.52
C ASP A 315 -14.75 4.64 -14.42
N VAL A 316 -13.79 4.07 -13.72
CA VAL A 316 -12.95 4.79 -12.77
C VAL A 316 -11.54 5.02 -13.34
N ASN A 317 -10.98 6.19 -13.05
CA ASN A 317 -9.60 6.54 -13.31
C ASN A 317 -8.85 6.74 -12.00
N TYR A 318 -7.55 6.39 -11.99
CA TYR A 318 -6.66 6.70 -10.87
C TYR A 318 -6.19 8.14 -10.99
N VAL A 319 -6.36 8.90 -9.90
CA VAL A 319 -5.93 10.29 -9.85
C VAL A 319 -4.59 10.40 -9.12
N HIS A 320 -4.33 9.49 -8.16
CA HIS A 320 -3.14 9.46 -7.32
C HIS A 320 -2.66 8.03 -7.07
N ASP A 321 -1.49 7.92 -6.46
CA ASP A 321 -0.99 6.65 -6.00
C ASP A 321 -1.96 6.01 -4.98
N PHE A 322 -2.45 4.85 -5.34
CA PHE A 322 -3.49 4.11 -4.61
C PHE A 322 -2.92 3.21 -3.51
N LEU A 323 -1.67 2.76 -3.66
CA LEU A 323 -1.04 1.79 -2.77
C LEU A 323 -0.98 2.25 -1.29
N PRO A 324 -0.71 3.53 -0.96
CA PRO A 324 -0.70 3.97 0.44
C PRO A 324 -2.01 3.74 1.18
N GLN A 325 -3.16 3.82 0.51
CA GLN A 325 -4.45 3.58 1.15
C GLN A 325 -4.65 2.12 1.50
N ILE A 326 -4.21 1.22 0.63
CA ILE A 326 -4.27 -0.21 0.89
C ILE A 326 -3.31 -0.59 2.02
N SER A 327 -2.10 -0.07 2.02
CA SER A 327 -1.14 -0.29 3.11
C SER A 327 -1.71 0.20 4.44
N LYS A 328 -2.35 1.37 4.46
CA LYS A 328 -3.04 1.89 5.65
C LYS A 328 -4.18 0.98 6.09
N MET A 329 -4.99 0.47 5.16
CA MET A 329 -6.07 -0.48 5.46
C MET A 329 -5.55 -1.74 6.15
N LEU A 330 -4.46 -2.31 5.63
CA LEU A 330 -3.80 -3.49 6.20
C LEU A 330 -3.32 -3.23 7.63
N TYR A 331 -2.66 -2.09 7.84
CA TYR A 331 -2.09 -1.72 9.14
C TYR A 331 -3.17 -1.41 10.18
N ASP A 332 -4.14 -0.57 9.86
CA ASP A 332 -5.21 -0.16 10.78
C ASP A 332 -6.28 -1.25 10.96
N LYS A 333 -6.11 -2.38 10.25
CA LYS A 333 -7.08 -3.49 10.23
C LYS A 333 -8.50 -3.01 9.96
N LEU A 334 -8.62 -2.17 8.94
CA LEU A 334 -9.91 -1.68 8.48
C LEU A 334 -10.72 -2.83 7.85
N ASP A 335 -12.02 -2.70 7.91
CA ASP A 335 -12.93 -3.67 7.30
C ASP A 335 -13.23 -3.34 5.84
N MET A 336 -13.35 -2.04 5.53
CA MET A 336 -13.77 -1.54 4.23
C MET A 336 -13.19 -0.17 3.93
N ILE A 337 -12.95 0.12 2.64
CA ILE A 337 -12.73 1.47 2.11
C ILE A 337 -13.75 1.73 1.02
N GLY A 338 -14.56 2.77 1.17
CA GLY A 338 -15.43 3.30 0.12
C GLY A 338 -14.78 4.51 -0.55
N TYR A 339 -15.00 4.63 -1.84
CA TYR A 339 -14.44 5.72 -2.63
C TYR A 339 -15.55 6.65 -3.10
N ILE A 340 -15.16 7.91 -3.39
CA ILE A 340 -16.06 8.95 -3.91
C ILE A 340 -17.23 9.20 -2.91
N PRO A 341 -16.92 9.73 -1.72
CA PRO A 341 -17.94 9.99 -0.70
C PRO A 341 -18.84 11.17 -1.08
N PHE A 342 -20.14 11.00 -0.83
CA PHE A 342 -21.09 12.11 -0.86
C PHE A 342 -21.57 12.45 0.55
N PRO A 343 -21.94 13.73 0.81
CA PRO A 343 -22.54 14.12 2.08
C PRO A 343 -23.79 13.29 2.39
N ALA A 344 -23.89 12.74 3.59
CA ALA A 344 -25.03 11.92 3.99
C ALA A 344 -26.38 12.67 3.98
N PRO A 345 -26.42 13.98 4.29
CA PRO A 345 -27.67 14.77 4.14
C PRO A 345 -28.13 14.95 2.69
N HIS A 346 -27.29 14.55 1.68
CA HIS A 346 -27.68 14.69 0.29
C HIS A 346 -28.94 13.88 -0.02
N PRO A 347 -29.96 14.47 -0.69
CA PRO A 347 -31.23 13.81 -0.97
C PRO A 347 -31.12 12.46 -1.68
N MET A 348 -30.09 12.28 -2.50
CA MET A 348 -29.83 11.04 -3.25
C MET A 348 -29.54 9.83 -2.36
N PHE A 349 -29.17 10.01 -1.08
CA PHE A 349 -28.88 8.86 -0.20
C PHE A 349 -30.16 8.20 0.32
N ILE A 350 -30.86 8.84 1.26
CA ILE A 350 -31.98 8.24 1.97
C ILE A 350 -33.33 8.91 1.69
N GLN A 351 -33.35 10.06 1.00
CA GLN A 351 -34.52 10.87 0.75
C GLN A 351 -35.12 10.69 -0.64
N HIS A 352 -34.42 9.94 -1.53
CA HIS A 352 -34.90 9.68 -2.90
C HIS A 352 -35.53 8.29 -2.98
N PRO A 353 -36.87 8.15 -2.80
CA PRO A 353 -37.53 6.85 -2.71
C PRO A 353 -37.22 5.87 -3.84
N PRO A 354 -37.19 6.27 -5.14
CA PRO A 354 -36.92 5.34 -6.22
C PRO A 354 -35.58 4.60 -6.08
N PHE A 355 -34.60 5.17 -5.38
CA PHE A 355 -33.26 4.61 -5.27
C PHE A 355 -33.00 3.86 -3.94
N ILE A 356 -33.95 3.80 -3.02
CA ILE A 356 -33.69 3.20 -1.71
C ILE A 356 -34.92 2.55 -1.05
N GLU A 357 -36.14 2.87 -1.48
CA GLU A 357 -37.34 2.43 -0.81
C GLU A 357 -37.48 0.91 -0.74
N THR A 358 -37.21 0.23 -1.85
CA THR A 358 -37.24 -1.25 -1.90
C THR A 358 -36.24 -1.83 -0.92
N LEU A 359 -35.04 -1.27 -0.83
CA LEU A 359 -34.00 -1.73 0.13
C LEU A 359 -34.49 -1.58 1.57
N PHE A 360 -35.07 -0.44 1.94
CA PHE A 360 -35.60 -0.23 3.29
C PHE A 360 -36.74 -1.20 3.62
N LYS A 361 -37.68 -1.40 2.69
CA LYS A 361 -38.79 -2.36 2.85
C LYS A 361 -38.28 -3.78 3.04
N THR A 362 -37.31 -4.19 2.21
CA THR A 362 -36.75 -5.51 2.26
C THR A 362 -35.92 -5.74 3.52
N ILE A 363 -35.12 -4.76 3.97
CA ILE A 363 -34.41 -4.83 5.27
C ILE A 363 -35.41 -4.96 6.43
N ARG A 364 -36.49 -4.17 6.44
CA ARG A 364 -37.50 -4.25 7.47
C ARG A 364 -38.20 -5.62 7.52
N LYS A 365 -38.53 -6.17 6.35
CA LYS A 365 -39.10 -7.50 6.21
C LYS A 365 -38.17 -8.61 6.67
N THR A 366 -36.91 -8.55 6.26
CA THR A 366 -35.92 -9.63 6.48
C THR A 366 -35.31 -9.60 7.88
N TYR A 367 -35.02 -8.40 8.38
CA TYR A 367 -34.27 -8.21 9.63
C TYR A 367 -35.07 -7.57 10.76
N HIS A 368 -36.33 -7.23 10.53
CA HIS A 368 -37.21 -6.55 11.50
C HIS A 368 -36.64 -5.24 12.04
N VAL A 369 -35.88 -4.50 11.24
CA VAL A 369 -35.22 -3.24 11.58
C VAL A 369 -35.74 -2.10 10.72
N ASP A 370 -36.18 -1.00 11.34
CA ASP A 370 -36.47 0.25 10.64
C ASP A 370 -35.20 1.06 10.45
N ILE A 371 -34.43 0.64 9.46
CA ILE A 371 -33.09 1.24 9.16
C ILE A 371 -33.22 2.69 8.70
N GLN A 372 -34.33 3.07 8.03
CA GLN A 372 -34.54 4.45 7.60
C GLN A 372 -34.60 5.38 8.82
N LYS A 373 -35.38 5.03 9.84
CA LYS A 373 -35.47 5.80 11.06
C LYS A 373 -34.13 5.94 11.80
N ILE A 374 -33.36 4.85 11.84
CA ILE A 374 -32.03 4.82 12.45
C ILE A 374 -31.10 5.77 11.71
N LEU A 375 -31.00 5.65 10.38
CA LEU A 375 -30.10 6.48 9.55
C LEU A 375 -30.51 7.98 9.65
N MET A 376 -31.77 8.30 9.59
CA MET A 376 -32.24 9.69 9.76
C MET A 376 -31.80 10.25 11.11
N GLY A 377 -31.88 9.44 12.18
CA GLY A 377 -31.40 9.82 13.50
C GLY A 377 -29.90 10.10 13.54
N VAL A 378 -29.09 9.17 13.08
CA VAL A 378 -27.59 9.33 13.06
C VAL A 378 -27.14 10.49 12.21
N ILE A 379 -27.80 10.76 11.07
CA ILE A 379 -27.50 11.90 10.19
C ILE A 379 -27.89 13.22 10.89
N SER A 380 -29.06 13.29 11.48
CA SER A 380 -29.54 14.51 12.17
C SER A 380 -28.68 14.85 13.40
N GLU A 381 -28.09 13.85 14.04
CA GLU A 381 -27.16 14.02 15.16
C GLU A 381 -25.71 14.30 14.70
N GLY A 382 -25.45 14.43 13.38
CA GLY A 382 -24.13 14.65 12.83
C GLY A 382 -23.15 13.48 12.98
N LYS A 383 -23.64 12.29 13.34
CA LYS A 383 -22.82 11.08 13.54
C LYS A 383 -22.47 10.36 12.24
N MET A 384 -23.17 10.67 11.15
CA MET A 384 -22.86 10.21 9.79
C MET A 384 -22.76 11.42 8.89
N GLY A 385 -21.55 11.75 8.46
CA GLY A 385 -21.28 12.89 7.59
C GLY A 385 -21.35 12.55 6.10
N TYR A 386 -20.97 11.32 5.72
CA TYR A 386 -20.82 10.89 4.33
C TYR A 386 -21.29 9.45 4.11
N TRP A 387 -21.55 9.11 2.85
CA TRP A 387 -21.83 7.75 2.38
C TRP A 387 -21.05 7.43 1.12
N SER A 388 -20.80 6.14 0.84
CA SER A 388 -20.17 5.69 -0.42
C SER A 388 -21.19 5.80 -1.54
N SER A 389 -20.89 6.59 -2.57
CA SER A 389 -21.84 6.92 -3.64
C SER A 389 -21.77 5.96 -4.84
N THR A 390 -20.79 5.08 -4.85
CA THR A 390 -20.56 4.11 -5.93
C THR A 390 -20.30 2.72 -5.38
N SER A 391 -20.33 1.71 -6.24
CA SER A 391 -19.97 0.33 -5.90
C SER A 391 -18.46 0.14 -5.68
N ASN A 392 -17.64 1.13 -6.07
CA ASN A 392 -16.18 1.02 -5.92
C ASN A 392 -15.78 0.91 -4.45
N THR A 393 -15.36 -0.27 -4.04
CA THR A 393 -15.09 -0.56 -2.63
C THR A 393 -13.95 -1.57 -2.49
N THR A 394 -13.11 -1.35 -1.48
CA THR A 394 -12.15 -2.36 -1.02
C THR A 394 -12.70 -3.02 0.24
N PHE A 395 -12.71 -4.34 0.26
CA PHE A 395 -13.14 -5.14 1.42
C PHE A 395 -12.01 -6.00 1.95
N ARG A 396 -12.00 -6.22 3.27
CA ARG A 396 -11.42 -7.43 3.79
C ARG A 396 -12.32 -8.61 3.38
N LYS A 397 -11.74 -9.70 2.88
CA LYS A 397 -12.49 -10.82 2.27
C LYS A 397 -13.58 -11.39 3.19
N ASN A 398 -13.29 -11.56 4.48
CA ASN A 398 -14.29 -12.05 5.42
C ASN A 398 -15.45 -11.07 5.67
N VAL A 399 -15.21 -9.76 5.49
CA VAL A 399 -16.26 -8.72 5.59
C VAL A 399 -17.09 -8.68 4.31
N PHE A 400 -16.46 -8.89 3.15
CA PHE A 400 -17.17 -9.10 1.90
C PHE A 400 -18.13 -10.30 2.00
N ASP A 401 -17.67 -11.45 2.52
CA ASP A 401 -18.53 -12.60 2.74
C ASP A 401 -19.70 -12.29 3.69
N GLN A 402 -19.46 -11.53 4.75
CA GLN A 402 -20.52 -11.09 5.66
C GLN A 402 -21.52 -10.14 4.97
N TYR A 403 -21.04 -9.24 4.11
CA TYR A 403 -21.87 -8.37 3.32
C TYR A 403 -22.77 -9.17 2.36
N MET A 404 -22.20 -10.11 1.62
CA MET A 404 -22.94 -10.94 0.68
C MET A 404 -23.93 -11.87 1.38
N ASN A 405 -23.57 -12.44 2.54
CA ASN A 405 -24.48 -13.22 3.38
C ASN A 405 -25.64 -12.36 3.90
N TRP A 406 -25.39 -11.08 4.22
CA TRP A 406 -26.42 -10.15 4.62
C TRP A 406 -27.33 -9.74 3.46
N MET A 407 -26.76 -9.56 2.25
CA MET A 407 -27.54 -9.23 1.05
C MET A 407 -28.36 -10.44 0.51
N SER A 408 -27.84 -11.64 0.63
CA SER A 408 -28.39 -12.85 0.00
C SER A 408 -29.89 -13.07 0.24
N PRO A 409 -30.46 -12.93 1.46
CA PRO A 409 -31.90 -13.11 1.69
C PRO A 409 -32.78 -12.05 1.01
N MET A 410 -32.19 -10.95 0.54
CA MET A 410 -32.90 -9.81 -0.03
C MET A 410 -32.83 -9.78 -1.57
N ILE A 411 -31.98 -10.59 -2.17
CA ILE A 411 -31.66 -10.56 -3.61
C ILE A 411 -32.91 -10.73 -4.47
N ASP A 412 -33.81 -11.64 -4.13
CA ASP A 412 -35.00 -11.92 -4.95
C ASP A 412 -35.95 -10.72 -5.09
N GLU A 413 -35.99 -9.85 -4.10
CA GLU A 413 -36.77 -8.62 -4.16
C GLU A 413 -36.00 -7.48 -4.84
N ILE A 414 -34.69 -7.40 -4.62
CA ILE A 414 -33.84 -6.34 -5.17
C ILE A 414 -33.59 -6.54 -6.67
N LYS A 415 -33.34 -7.77 -7.14
CA LYS A 415 -32.95 -8.04 -8.52
C LYS A 415 -34.00 -7.62 -9.57
N VAL A 416 -35.27 -7.53 -9.17
CA VAL A 416 -36.37 -7.13 -10.04
C VAL A 416 -36.68 -5.64 -9.98
N ASP A 417 -36.04 -4.90 -9.08
CA ASP A 417 -36.24 -3.45 -8.96
C ASP A 417 -35.54 -2.73 -10.13
N PRO A 418 -36.21 -1.77 -10.78
CA PRO A 418 -35.61 -1.00 -11.88
C PRO A 418 -34.38 -0.18 -11.45
N ASN A 419 -34.19 0.05 -10.15
CA ASN A 419 -33.09 0.80 -9.58
C ASN A 419 -32.10 -0.12 -8.80
N ALA A 420 -32.05 -1.41 -9.10
CA ALA A 420 -31.28 -2.39 -8.35
C ALA A 420 -29.79 -2.00 -8.14
N GLY A 421 -29.15 -1.42 -9.14
CA GLY A 421 -27.75 -0.91 -9.01
C GLY A 421 -27.64 0.18 -7.94
N HIS A 422 -28.56 1.13 -7.91
CA HIS A 422 -28.57 2.18 -6.88
C HIS A 422 -28.88 1.65 -5.48
N LEU A 423 -29.73 0.60 -5.38
CA LEU A 423 -29.97 -0.07 -4.10
C LEU A 423 -28.69 -0.75 -3.59
N HIS A 424 -27.93 -1.36 -4.50
CA HIS A 424 -26.65 -1.97 -4.19
C HIS A 424 -25.64 -0.95 -3.64
N GLU A 425 -25.40 0.16 -4.33
CA GLU A 425 -24.48 1.23 -3.88
C GLU A 425 -24.79 1.69 -2.46
N ARG A 426 -26.07 1.93 -2.15
CA ARG A 426 -26.51 2.40 -0.84
C ARG A 426 -26.39 1.34 0.24
N SER A 427 -26.57 0.09 -0.12
CA SER A 427 -26.50 -1.04 0.80
C SER A 427 -25.15 -1.19 1.47
N ILE A 428 -24.05 -0.78 0.81
CA ILE A 428 -22.68 -0.86 1.32
C ILE A 428 -22.54 -0.05 2.63
N THR A 429 -22.95 1.21 2.59
CA THR A 429 -22.88 2.10 3.77
C THR A 429 -23.88 1.67 4.85
N ILE A 430 -25.06 1.22 4.45
CA ILE A 430 -26.09 0.71 5.38
C ILE A 430 -25.58 -0.53 6.11
N PHE A 431 -24.99 -1.48 5.38
CA PHE A 431 -24.38 -2.68 5.98
C PHE A 431 -23.27 -2.32 6.97
N ALA A 432 -22.35 -1.43 6.58
CA ALA A 432 -21.27 -0.98 7.45
C ALA A 432 -21.81 -0.40 8.76
N SER A 433 -22.85 0.44 8.69
CA SER A 433 -23.51 1.03 9.85
C SER A 433 -24.23 -0.01 10.70
N MET A 434 -25.04 -0.90 10.10
CA MET A 434 -25.79 -1.94 10.82
C MET A 434 -24.90 -2.98 11.49
N LYS A 435 -23.74 -3.27 10.94
CA LYS A 435 -22.81 -4.30 11.41
C LYS A 435 -21.59 -3.74 12.11
N SER A 436 -21.58 -2.44 12.42
CA SER A 436 -20.48 -1.73 13.11
C SER A 436 -19.12 -2.01 12.47
N LYS A 437 -19.05 -1.96 11.12
CA LYS A 437 -17.82 -2.17 10.40
C LYS A 437 -16.98 -0.90 10.38
N LYS A 438 -15.67 -1.08 10.42
CA LYS A 438 -14.69 0.02 10.27
C LYS A 438 -14.59 0.41 8.80
N LEU A 439 -15.49 1.27 8.35
CA LEU A 439 -15.51 1.85 7.01
C LEU A 439 -14.81 3.19 7.03
N ILE A 440 -13.80 3.35 6.18
CA ILE A 440 -13.23 4.66 5.81
C ILE A 440 -13.79 5.07 4.45
N LEU A 441 -14.20 6.31 4.34
CA LEU A 441 -14.57 6.96 3.09
C LEU A 441 -13.43 7.89 2.68
N THR A 442 -12.92 7.73 1.47
CA THR A 442 -11.78 8.49 0.97
C THR A 442 -12.09 9.12 -0.39
N ASN A 443 -11.51 10.29 -0.64
CA ASN A 443 -11.64 11.03 -1.88
C ASN A 443 -10.26 11.26 -2.51
N GLY A 444 -10.23 11.52 -3.82
CA GLY A 444 -9.01 11.89 -4.53
C GLY A 444 -8.16 10.74 -5.08
N TYR A 445 -8.54 9.47 -4.80
CA TYR A 445 -7.83 8.28 -5.31
C TYR A 445 -8.48 7.64 -6.51
N LEU A 446 -9.80 7.66 -6.57
CA LEU A 446 -10.58 7.25 -7.73
C LEU A 446 -11.44 8.42 -8.21
N LYS A 447 -11.50 8.59 -9.52
CA LYS A 447 -12.35 9.55 -10.19
C LYS A 447 -13.32 8.78 -11.07
N HIS A 448 -14.61 8.86 -10.75
CA HIS A 448 -15.64 8.25 -11.58
C HIS A 448 -15.83 9.09 -12.84
N TYR A 449 -15.71 8.47 -14.00
CA TYR A 449 -15.75 9.16 -15.29
C TYR A 449 -17.04 9.95 -15.49
N GLN A 450 -18.18 9.35 -15.19
CA GLN A 450 -19.49 9.98 -15.33
C GLN A 450 -19.71 11.15 -14.35
N MET A 451 -19.09 11.14 -13.17
CA MET A 451 -19.32 12.19 -12.17
C MET A 451 -18.67 13.53 -12.53
N ASP A 452 -17.66 13.54 -13.37
CA ASP A 452 -17.08 14.79 -13.87
C ASP A 452 -17.94 15.45 -14.95
N SER A 453 -18.63 14.66 -15.78
CA SER A 453 -19.57 15.17 -16.79
C SER A 453 -20.84 15.76 -16.13
N HIS A 454 -21.16 15.37 -14.90
CA HIS A 454 -22.31 15.88 -14.14
C HIS A 454 -22.11 17.25 -13.47
N LYS A 455 -20.96 17.90 -13.61
CA LYS A 455 -20.78 19.28 -13.13
C LYS A 455 -21.73 20.30 -13.79
N THR A 456 -22.40 19.89 -14.83
CA THR A 456 -23.34 20.70 -15.58
C THR A 456 -24.68 19.98 -15.73
N GLN A 457 -25.55 20.08 -14.72
CA GLN A 457 -26.98 19.78 -14.86
C GLN A 457 -27.41 18.30 -14.93
N GLY A 458 -27.53 17.57 -13.87
CA GLY A 458 -28.57 16.56 -13.58
C GLY A 458 -29.08 15.59 -14.65
N HIS A 459 -28.35 15.40 -15.77
CA HIS A 459 -28.72 14.47 -16.83
C HIS A 459 -27.86 13.22 -16.76
N TYR A 460 -28.50 12.07 -16.72
CA TYR A 460 -27.87 10.79 -16.98
C TYR A 460 -27.19 10.83 -18.36
N VAL A 461 -25.90 10.64 -18.39
CA VAL A 461 -25.18 10.40 -19.65
C VAL A 461 -25.65 9.03 -20.16
N ASP A 462 -26.08 8.97 -21.40
CA ASP A 462 -26.42 7.69 -22.06
C ASP A 462 -25.18 6.77 -21.98
N GLU A 463 -25.36 5.55 -21.53
CA GLU A 463 -24.33 4.54 -21.41
C GLU A 463 -23.51 4.35 -22.70
N LYS A 464 -24.18 4.44 -23.85
CA LYS A 464 -23.51 4.41 -25.16
C LYS A 464 -22.58 5.59 -25.39
N SER A 465 -22.94 6.79 -24.93
CA SER A 465 -22.06 7.96 -25.06
C SER A 465 -20.82 7.81 -24.19
N THR A 466 -20.94 7.27 -22.98
CA THR A 466 -19.80 7.01 -22.10
C THR A 466 -18.84 6.00 -22.70
N ILE A 467 -19.34 4.90 -23.26
CA ILE A 467 -18.51 3.89 -23.94
C ILE A 467 -17.84 4.50 -25.17
N ASN A 468 -18.58 5.21 -26.00
CA ASN A 468 -18.04 5.84 -27.19
C ASN A 468 -16.98 6.89 -26.83
N GLU A 469 -17.21 7.71 -25.81
CA GLU A 469 -16.21 8.67 -25.32
C GLU A 469 -14.94 7.99 -24.78
N LEU A 470 -15.07 6.85 -24.07
CA LEU A 470 -13.93 6.06 -23.63
C LEU A 470 -13.15 5.46 -24.80
N LEU A 471 -13.86 5.00 -25.83
CA LEU A 471 -13.25 4.43 -27.04
C LEU A 471 -12.64 5.51 -27.96
N GLU A 472 -13.28 6.68 -28.08
CA GLU A 472 -12.84 7.79 -28.94
C GLU A 472 -11.72 8.65 -28.31
N ASN A 473 -11.75 8.86 -27.00
CA ASN A 473 -10.79 9.74 -26.30
C ASN A 473 -9.50 9.03 -25.96
N LYS A 474 -9.08 7.94 -26.65
CA LYS A 474 -7.81 7.22 -26.41
C LYS A 474 -7.30 7.56 -25.01
N VAL A 475 -7.91 6.93 -24.02
CA VAL A 475 -7.76 7.22 -22.59
C VAL A 475 -6.34 7.70 -22.28
N GLN A 476 -6.23 8.99 -21.92
CA GLN A 476 -4.97 9.58 -21.47
C GLN A 476 -4.58 9.05 -20.11
#